data_7fc891f6dfc114a4827dd2e0560c9426
#
_entry.id   7fc891f6dfc114a4827dd2e0560c9426
#
_cell.length_a   1.000
_cell.length_b   1.000
_cell.length_c   1.000
_cell.angle_alpha   90.00
_cell.angle_beta   90.00
_cell.angle_gamma   90.00
#
_symmetry.space_group_name_H-M   'P 1'
#
loop_
_entity.id
_entity.type
_entity.pdbx_description
1 polymer ?
#
loop_
_entity_poly.entity_id
_entity_poly.type
_entity_poly.pdbx_seq_one_letter_code
_entity_poly.pdbx_strand_id
1 'polypeptide(L)'
;EEYGVEPEDFYGNLADSIGPDTLAGLSVMIDENVDEDKNTRKDWEETYTKGLKLLGLKYEERSEPFQGATGVIHPILNEAVTQFQAGAYKEMIPSTGPVRANIMGKTNADVEQQAQRVQQYMNYQLMYEMEEYEPEFDQMLYFLGLAGSSFKKVYKDDVLGRPIAKFVPAEDIVVPYNATDLRSAERVTHIIKMPFNDLRKMQIAGVYRDIDLEGATVDSTSDIDEAYDNIEGKHPSEKSNEYTIYECHTYLDLDEYPDVDAEGEETGIKLPYIVTVCADTSDVLSVRRNYLQEDQAKRKIAHFVHYKFTPGLGFYGFGLIHLLGNLSRTATANLRQLIDAGTLANMPAGFKARGLRIADEGAPLQPGEFRDVDVPGGDLKASLMALPYKEPSSTLFQLLGFVIDSAQRFVGMTDMGVGDGNQEAPVGTTIALLERGARVLSAVHKRMHASLKSELKMLARLFAEDPQPYPYDVGVDAQIKAQDFDGRIDILPVSDPNIFSMSQRVVLAQEQLKLAQASPEMHNMHEAYRRMYEALGVTDIDNILTPQE
;
A
#
# COMPACT_ATOMS: atom_id res chain seq x y z
N GLU A 1 38.31 23.68 13.26
CA GLU A 1 36.87 23.52 13.55
C GLU A 1 36.76 22.50 14.67
N GLU A 2 35.99 22.81 15.70
CA GLU A 2 35.84 21.96 16.90
C GLU A 2 34.69 20.99 16.60
N TYR A 3 35.02 19.73 16.35
CA TYR A 3 34.01 18.68 16.14
C TYR A 3 33.44 18.21 17.49
N GLY A 4 32.21 17.59 17.49
CA GLY A 4 31.58 17.11 18.71
C GLY A 4 30.84 18.19 19.53
N VAL A 5 30.56 19.36 18.92
CA VAL A 5 29.77 20.41 19.55
C VAL A 5 28.30 20.03 19.51
N GLU A 6 27.67 19.96 20.70
CA GLU A 6 26.23 19.71 20.79
C GLU A 6 25.44 20.84 20.10
N PRO A 7 24.48 20.51 19.20
CA PRO A 7 23.59 21.53 18.63
C PRO A 7 22.68 22.12 19.70
N GLU A 8 22.20 23.35 19.48
CA GLU A 8 21.24 24.00 20.38
C GLU A 8 19.94 23.18 20.56
N ASP A 9 19.53 22.47 19.49
CA ASP A 9 18.40 21.54 19.50
C ASP A 9 18.94 20.09 19.55
N PHE A 10 18.51 19.32 20.56
CA PHE A 10 18.88 17.90 20.72
C PHE A 10 18.56 17.05 19.48
N TYR A 11 17.48 17.38 18.77
CA TYR A 11 17.06 16.71 17.52
C TYR A 11 17.60 17.37 16.25
N GLY A 12 18.50 18.35 16.40
CA GLY A 12 19.15 19.03 15.28
C GLY A 12 20.03 18.11 14.44
N ASN A 13 20.46 18.62 13.30
CA ASN A 13 21.37 17.90 12.41
C ASN A 13 22.81 17.92 13.01
N LEU A 14 23.33 16.74 13.32
CA LEU A 14 24.70 16.56 13.86
C LEU A 14 25.77 16.57 12.77
N ALA A 15 25.41 16.43 11.50
CA ALA A 15 26.36 16.20 10.42
C ALA A 15 27.35 17.34 10.22
N ASP A 16 27.01 18.57 10.62
CA ASP A 16 27.93 19.71 10.57
C ASP A 16 29.00 19.69 11.69
N SER A 17 28.75 18.91 12.75
CA SER A 17 29.62 18.76 13.90
C SER A 17 30.40 17.43 13.92
N ILE A 18 30.21 16.60 12.91
CA ILE A 18 30.93 15.31 12.72
C ILE A 18 32.08 15.52 11.77
N GLY A 19 33.22 14.84 12.05
CA GLY A 19 34.42 14.92 11.23
C GLY A 19 34.18 14.40 9.79
N PRO A 20 34.87 14.98 8.79
CA PRO A 20 34.70 14.62 7.38
C PRO A 20 35.05 13.15 7.10
N ASP A 21 36.03 12.58 7.80
CA ASP A 21 36.39 11.17 7.64
C ASP A 21 35.31 10.23 8.17
N THR A 22 34.69 10.57 9.29
CA THR A 22 33.55 9.83 9.86
C THR A 22 32.35 9.90 8.91
N LEU A 23 32.04 11.09 8.36
CA LEU A 23 30.94 11.25 7.39
C LEU A 23 31.15 10.45 6.11
N ALA A 24 32.40 10.47 5.56
CA ALA A 24 32.72 9.67 4.38
C ALA A 24 32.59 8.16 4.67
N GLY A 25 33.04 7.72 5.86
CA GLY A 25 32.84 6.34 6.31
C GLY A 25 31.39 5.93 6.43
N LEU A 26 30.51 6.81 6.96
CA LEU A 26 29.07 6.58 7.07
C LEU A 26 28.40 6.47 5.70
N SER A 27 28.76 7.33 4.75
CA SER A 27 28.22 7.27 3.40
C SER A 27 28.53 5.94 2.73
N VAL A 28 29.79 5.54 2.70
CA VAL A 28 30.22 4.25 2.10
C VAL A 28 29.51 3.07 2.77
N MET A 29 29.45 3.08 4.10
CA MET A 29 28.76 2.01 4.85
C MET A 29 27.28 1.91 4.47
N ILE A 30 26.58 3.03 4.31
CA ILE A 30 25.16 3.03 3.96
C ILE A 30 24.96 2.55 2.52
N ASP A 31 25.75 3.03 1.57
CA ASP A 31 25.68 2.61 0.18
C ASP A 31 25.91 1.08 0.05
N GLU A 32 26.95 0.54 0.69
CA GLU A 32 27.21 -0.90 0.72
C GLU A 32 26.06 -1.70 1.36
N ASN A 33 25.51 -1.22 2.47
CA ASN A 33 24.39 -1.86 3.15
C ASN A 33 23.12 -1.88 2.29
N VAL A 34 22.81 -0.78 1.60
CA VAL A 34 21.64 -0.70 0.72
C VAL A 34 21.79 -1.64 -0.46
N ASP A 35 22.97 -1.71 -1.06
CA ASP A 35 23.24 -2.63 -2.17
C ASP A 35 23.13 -4.10 -1.73
N GLU A 36 23.66 -4.45 -0.55
CA GLU A 36 23.50 -5.78 0.02
C GLU A 36 22.03 -6.12 0.26
N ASP A 37 21.29 -5.21 0.91
CA ASP A 37 19.90 -5.41 1.26
C ASP A 37 19.00 -5.52 0.01
N LYS A 38 19.25 -4.74 -1.04
CA LYS A 38 18.59 -4.88 -2.35
C LYS A 38 18.91 -6.24 -3.00
N ASN A 39 20.16 -6.66 -2.98
CA ASN A 39 20.56 -7.94 -3.55
C ASN A 39 19.88 -9.13 -2.87
N THR A 40 19.64 -9.06 -1.56
CA THR A 40 18.97 -10.15 -0.80
C THR A 40 17.50 -10.34 -1.17
N ARG A 41 16.84 -9.33 -1.73
CA ARG A 41 15.43 -9.39 -2.13
C ARG A 41 15.18 -9.44 -3.63
N LYS A 42 16.22 -9.60 -4.45
CA LYS A 42 16.13 -9.57 -5.90
C LYS A 42 15.08 -10.52 -6.48
N ASP A 43 14.96 -11.74 -5.96
CA ASP A 43 13.95 -12.70 -6.40
C ASP A 43 12.51 -12.21 -6.12
N TRP A 44 12.32 -11.47 -5.02
CA TRP A 44 11.05 -10.84 -4.70
C TRP A 44 10.72 -9.74 -5.72
N GLU A 45 11.68 -8.89 -6.07
CA GLU A 45 11.53 -7.82 -7.06
C GLU A 45 11.21 -8.40 -8.45
N GLU A 46 11.89 -9.46 -8.87
CA GLU A 46 11.58 -10.15 -10.12
C GLU A 46 10.17 -10.74 -10.13
N THR A 47 9.73 -11.34 -9.03
CA THR A 47 8.38 -11.89 -8.91
C THR A 47 7.34 -10.79 -9.00
N TYR A 48 7.59 -9.66 -8.34
CA TYR A 48 6.73 -8.49 -8.35
C TYR A 48 6.63 -7.89 -9.76
N THR A 49 7.76 -7.64 -10.42
CA THR A 49 7.82 -7.12 -11.81
C THR A 49 7.09 -8.03 -12.80
N LYS A 50 7.26 -9.36 -12.67
CA LYS A 50 6.52 -10.34 -13.50
C LYS A 50 5.01 -10.29 -13.21
N GLY A 51 4.65 -10.08 -11.96
CA GLY A 51 3.25 -9.96 -11.51
C GLY A 51 2.56 -8.70 -12.05
N LEU A 52 3.25 -7.57 -12.12
CA LEU A 52 2.72 -6.32 -12.67
C LEU A 52 2.23 -6.47 -14.11
N LYS A 53 2.92 -7.28 -14.92
CA LYS A 53 2.51 -7.57 -16.30
C LYS A 53 1.18 -8.32 -16.40
N LEU A 54 0.79 -9.05 -15.33
CA LEU A 54 -0.47 -9.80 -15.28
C LEU A 54 -1.69 -8.93 -14.96
N LEU A 55 -1.49 -7.65 -14.61
CA LEU A 55 -2.60 -6.70 -14.40
C LEU A 55 -3.37 -6.39 -15.68
N GLY A 56 -2.73 -6.53 -16.85
CA GLY A 56 -3.38 -6.31 -18.14
C GLY A 56 -3.76 -4.86 -18.43
N LEU A 57 -3.06 -3.89 -17.81
CA LEU A 57 -3.33 -2.46 -17.96
C LEU A 57 -2.75 -1.86 -19.25
N LYS A 58 -1.86 -2.60 -19.93
CA LYS A 58 -1.27 -2.21 -21.21
C LYS A 58 -1.71 -3.16 -22.32
N TYR A 59 -2.00 -2.62 -23.49
CA TYR A 59 -2.24 -3.44 -24.69
C TYR A 59 -0.93 -4.06 -25.18
N GLU A 60 -0.90 -5.39 -25.31
CA GLU A 60 0.25 -6.11 -25.87
C GLU A 60 -0.01 -6.48 -27.33
N GLU A 61 0.92 -6.14 -28.23
CA GLU A 61 0.98 -6.68 -29.58
C GLU A 61 1.89 -7.90 -29.58
N ARG A 62 1.40 -9.03 -30.10
CA ARG A 62 2.17 -10.28 -30.20
C ARG A 62 2.44 -10.65 -31.66
N SER A 63 3.68 -11.03 -31.91
CA SER A 63 4.11 -11.58 -33.19
C SER A 63 4.27 -13.11 -33.18
N GLU A 64 4.18 -13.72 -32.01
CA GLU A 64 4.28 -15.16 -31.78
C GLU A 64 2.99 -15.71 -31.16
N PRO A 65 2.52 -16.91 -31.57
CA PRO A 65 3.09 -17.86 -32.55
C PRO A 65 2.90 -17.44 -34.02
N PHE A 66 2.14 -16.38 -34.33
CA PHE A 66 1.96 -15.79 -35.64
C PHE A 66 1.72 -14.29 -35.51
N GLN A 67 1.98 -13.53 -36.55
CA GLN A 67 1.77 -12.09 -36.52
C GLN A 67 0.29 -11.75 -36.41
N GLY A 68 -0.06 -10.93 -35.41
CA GLY A 68 -1.45 -10.62 -35.04
C GLY A 68 -2.08 -11.62 -34.06
N ALA A 69 -1.27 -12.49 -33.44
CA ALA A 69 -1.73 -13.28 -32.28
C ALA A 69 -2.25 -12.39 -31.17
N THR A 70 -3.27 -12.87 -30.45
CA THR A 70 -3.92 -12.05 -29.41
C THR A 70 -2.99 -11.74 -28.23
N GLY A 71 -2.91 -10.45 -27.84
CA GLY A 71 -2.20 -9.97 -26.66
C GLY A 71 -3.05 -9.91 -25.38
N VAL A 72 -4.29 -10.42 -25.41
CA VAL A 72 -5.22 -10.33 -24.29
C VAL A 72 -4.63 -10.92 -23.00
N ILE A 73 -4.87 -10.25 -21.88
CA ILE A 73 -4.54 -10.71 -20.52
C ILE A 73 -5.84 -10.88 -19.77
N HIS A 74 -6.00 -12.00 -19.06
CA HIS A 74 -7.19 -12.23 -18.26
C HIS A 74 -7.18 -11.34 -17.01
N PRO A 75 -8.19 -10.51 -16.74
CA PRO A 75 -8.14 -9.44 -15.74
C PRO A 75 -8.33 -9.93 -14.29
N ILE A 76 -8.27 -11.24 -14.02
CA ILE A 76 -8.59 -11.83 -12.72
C ILE A 76 -7.76 -11.25 -11.56
N LEU A 77 -6.48 -10.94 -11.78
CA LEU A 77 -5.62 -10.33 -10.77
C LEU A 77 -6.03 -8.89 -10.50
N ASN A 78 -6.27 -8.10 -11.55
CA ASN A 78 -6.67 -6.71 -11.43
C ASN A 78 -8.05 -6.57 -10.76
N GLU A 79 -9.00 -7.43 -11.14
CA GLU A 79 -10.31 -7.51 -10.50
C GLU A 79 -10.19 -7.78 -9.02
N ALA A 80 -9.38 -8.77 -8.61
CA ALA A 80 -9.16 -9.13 -7.21
C ALA A 80 -8.57 -7.97 -6.40
N VAL A 81 -7.55 -7.28 -6.94
CA VAL A 81 -6.90 -6.14 -6.27
C VAL A 81 -7.88 -4.98 -6.10
N THR A 82 -8.61 -4.63 -7.16
CA THR A 82 -9.56 -3.51 -7.14
C THR A 82 -10.74 -3.78 -6.18
N GLN A 83 -11.26 -5.00 -6.14
CA GLN A 83 -12.33 -5.36 -5.21
C GLN A 83 -11.86 -5.32 -3.77
N PHE A 84 -10.64 -5.81 -3.49
CA PHE A 84 -10.03 -5.70 -2.16
C PHE A 84 -9.90 -4.23 -1.74
N GLN A 85 -9.30 -3.39 -2.59
CA GLN A 85 -9.12 -1.96 -2.33
C GLN A 85 -10.46 -1.28 -1.99
N ALA A 86 -11.46 -1.44 -2.87
CA ALA A 86 -12.77 -0.81 -2.69
C ALA A 86 -13.49 -1.27 -1.41
N GLY A 87 -13.36 -2.54 -1.05
CA GLY A 87 -13.93 -3.08 0.18
C GLY A 87 -13.20 -2.57 1.43
N ALA A 88 -11.89 -2.63 1.43
CA ALA A 88 -11.05 -2.22 2.56
C ALA A 88 -11.15 -0.72 2.82
N TYR A 89 -11.18 0.10 1.77
CA TYR A 89 -11.28 1.55 1.89
C TYR A 89 -12.52 2.00 2.67
N LYS A 90 -13.69 1.50 2.32
CA LYS A 90 -14.94 1.79 3.04
C LYS A 90 -14.92 1.40 4.51
N GLU A 91 -14.22 0.30 4.82
CA GLU A 91 -14.18 -0.23 6.18
C GLU A 91 -13.16 0.52 7.05
N MET A 92 -12.04 0.96 6.48
CA MET A 92 -10.94 1.56 7.25
C MET A 92 -11.12 3.07 7.43
N ILE A 93 -11.70 3.76 6.44
CA ILE A 93 -11.92 5.21 6.46
C ILE A 93 -13.42 5.50 6.34
N PRO A 94 -14.19 5.35 7.42
CA PRO A 94 -15.59 5.74 7.43
C PRO A 94 -15.75 7.27 7.37
N SER A 95 -16.88 7.75 6.88
CA SER A 95 -17.18 9.19 6.74
C SER A 95 -17.16 9.97 8.06
N THR A 96 -17.31 9.29 9.19
CA THR A 96 -17.21 9.87 10.54
C THR A 96 -15.77 10.03 11.02
N GLY A 97 -14.79 9.59 10.23
CA GLY A 97 -13.38 9.55 10.56
C GLY A 97 -12.92 8.22 11.15
N PRO A 98 -11.62 7.88 10.97
CA PRO A 98 -11.09 6.57 11.34
C PRO A 98 -10.78 6.41 12.83
N VAL A 99 -10.85 7.48 13.65
CA VAL A 99 -10.37 7.48 15.03
C VAL A 99 -11.50 7.32 16.03
N ARG A 100 -11.31 6.41 16.98
CA ARG A 100 -12.12 6.24 18.17
C ARG A 100 -11.22 6.31 19.41
N ALA A 101 -11.61 7.13 20.39
CA ALA A 101 -10.95 7.18 21.70
C ALA A 101 -11.61 6.19 22.66
N ASN A 102 -10.79 5.43 23.39
CA ASN A 102 -11.25 4.50 24.41
C ASN A 102 -10.60 4.84 25.75
N ILE A 103 -11.40 4.92 26.81
CA ILE A 103 -10.92 5.28 28.13
C ILE A 103 -10.40 4.03 28.84
N MET A 104 -9.18 4.10 29.32
CA MET A 104 -8.58 3.05 30.14
C MET A 104 -8.78 3.35 31.63
N GLY A 105 -9.40 2.43 32.34
CA GLY A 105 -9.63 2.54 33.79
C GLY A 105 -11.01 3.08 34.14
N LYS A 106 -11.10 3.85 35.26
CA LYS A 106 -12.38 4.40 35.72
C LYS A 106 -12.78 5.61 34.88
N THR A 107 -14.02 5.63 34.45
CA THR A 107 -14.64 6.73 33.70
C THR A 107 -15.24 7.76 34.69
N ASN A 108 -15.14 9.02 34.33
CA ASN A 108 -15.90 10.14 34.91
C ASN A 108 -16.21 11.13 33.78
N ALA A 109 -17.06 12.09 34.02
CA ALA A 109 -17.50 13.06 33.00
C ALA A 109 -16.34 13.85 32.38
N ASP A 110 -15.32 14.20 33.18
CA ASP A 110 -14.17 14.96 32.69
C ASP A 110 -13.32 14.14 31.72
N VAL A 111 -13.08 12.85 32.02
CA VAL A 111 -12.31 11.93 31.13
C VAL A 111 -13.11 11.59 29.89
N GLU A 112 -14.43 11.49 29.97
CA GLU A 112 -15.29 11.30 28.79
C GLU A 112 -15.23 12.50 27.84
N GLN A 113 -15.29 13.72 28.37
CA GLN A 113 -15.13 14.94 27.57
C GLN A 113 -13.71 15.05 26.97
N GLN A 114 -12.68 14.69 27.74
CA GLN A 114 -11.30 14.63 27.26
C GLN A 114 -11.17 13.64 26.09
N ALA A 115 -11.69 12.43 26.22
CA ALA A 115 -11.67 11.42 25.15
C ALA A 115 -12.40 11.90 23.90
N GLN A 116 -13.53 12.57 24.08
CA GLN A 116 -14.30 13.14 22.97
C GLN A 116 -13.53 14.25 22.26
N ARG A 117 -12.86 15.16 22.98
CA ARG A 117 -12.02 16.20 22.38
C ARG A 117 -10.88 15.61 21.57
N VAL A 118 -10.15 14.63 22.11
CA VAL A 118 -9.06 13.94 21.40
C VAL A 118 -9.56 13.26 20.12
N GLN A 119 -10.68 12.54 20.21
CA GLN A 119 -11.28 11.87 19.04
C GLN A 119 -11.69 12.88 17.97
N GLN A 120 -12.39 13.96 18.34
CA GLN A 120 -12.81 14.99 17.40
C GLN A 120 -11.62 15.69 16.75
N TYR A 121 -10.60 16.01 17.53
CA TYR A 121 -9.40 16.66 17.02
C TYR A 121 -8.63 15.78 16.04
N MET A 122 -8.40 14.51 16.38
CA MET A 122 -7.71 13.60 15.48
C MET A 122 -8.48 13.35 14.18
N ASN A 123 -9.80 13.18 14.25
CA ASN A 123 -10.63 13.04 13.07
C ASN A 123 -10.65 14.33 12.22
N TYR A 124 -10.69 15.50 12.86
CA TYR A 124 -10.56 16.79 12.17
C TYR A 124 -9.22 16.90 11.42
N GLN A 125 -8.12 16.56 12.07
CA GLN A 125 -6.79 16.59 11.44
C GLN A 125 -6.71 15.64 10.24
N LEU A 126 -7.16 14.39 10.39
CA LEU A 126 -7.04 13.37 9.35
C LEU A 126 -7.98 13.58 8.16
N MET A 127 -9.19 14.10 8.39
CA MET A 127 -10.23 14.19 7.35
C MET A 127 -10.31 15.58 6.69
N TYR A 128 -9.76 16.63 7.33
CA TYR A 128 -9.92 18.01 6.83
C TYR A 128 -8.59 18.75 6.67
N GLU A 129 -7.63 18.60 7.60
CA GLU A 129 -6.37 19.33 7.52
C GLU A 129 -5.30 18.57 6.72
N MET A 130 -5.29 17.24 6.80
CA MET A 130 -4.36 16.37 6.08
C MET A 130 -5.03 15.90 4.77
N GLU A 131 -5.19 16.81 3.80
CA GLU A 131 -5.85 16.52 2.51
C GLU A 131 -5.24 15.32 1.77
N GLU A 132 -3.94 15.06 1.99
CA GLU A 132 -3.21 13.94 1.40
C GLU A 132 -3.53 12.59 2.04
N TYR A 133 -4.08 12.57 3.28
CA TYR A 133 -4.20 11.34 4.07
C TYR A 133 -5.09 10.27 3.41
N GLU A 134 -6.25 10.70 2.95
CA GLU A 134 -7.26 9.81 2.36
C GLU A 134 -6.83 9.27 0.99
N PRO A 135 -6.36 10.10 0.02
CA PRO A 135 -5.85 9.59 -1.25
C PRO A 135 -4.64 8.66 -1.11
N GLU A 136 -3.70 8.99 -0.24
CA GLU A 136 -2.54 8.13 0.01
C GLU A 136 -2.90 6.81 0.69
N PHE A 137 -3.93 6.81 1.55
CA PHE A 137 -4.43 5.59 2.17
C PHE A 137 -5.11 4.69 1.14
N ASP A 138 -5.90 5.25 0.22
CA ASP A 138 -6.52 4.52 -0.88
C ASP A 138 -5.47 3.90 -1.81
N GLN A 139 -4.45 4.65 -2.20
CA GLN A 139 -3.32 4.15 -2.97
C GLN A 139 -2.57 3.04 -2.22
N MET A 140 -2.31 3.24 -0.93
CA MET A 140 -1.67 2.21 -0.09
C MET A 140 -2.44 0.90 -0.10
N LEU A 141 -3.77 0.93 -0.06
CA LEU A 141 -4.59 -0.28 -0.10
C LEU A 141 -4.47 -1.04 -1.42
N TYR A 142 -4.35 -0.34 -2.54
CA TYR A 142 -4.10 -0.96 -3.83
C TYR A 142 -2.77 -1.71 -3.84
N PHE A 143 -1.69 -1.05 -3.43
CA PHE A 143 -0.36 -1.66 -3.34
C PHE A 143 -0.29 -2.77 -2.29
N LEU A 144 -1.01 -2.64 -1.17
CA LEU A 144 -1.11 -3.69 -0.15
C LEU A 144 -1.72 -4.96 -0.72
N GLY A 145 -2.83 -4.84 -1.44
CA GLY A 145 -3.47 -5.98 -2.10
C GLY A 145 -2.56 -6.60 -3.16
N LEU A 146 -1.87 -5.80 -3.92
CA LEU A 146 -1.01 -6.21 -5.03
C LEU A 146 0.27 -6.89 -4.54
N ALA A 147 1.12 -6.14 -3.82
CA ALA A 147 2.45 -6.58 -3.39
C ALA A 147 2.45 -7.39 -2.09
N GLY A 148 1.45 -7.21 -1.24
CA GLY A 148 1.32 -7.87 0.07
C GLY A 148 1.99 -7.14 1.22
N SER A 149 2.76 -6.12 0.95
CA SER A 149 3.36 -5.20 1.91
C SER A 149 3.20 -3.77 1.45
N SER A 150 2.88 -2.89 2.38
CA SER A 150 2.90 -1.44 2.21
C SER A 150 3.29 -0.79 3.52
N PHE A 151 3.82 0.41 3.45
CA PHE A 151 4.27 1.12 4.63
C PHE A 151 3.63 2.50 4.71
N LYS A 152 3.47 2.98 5.94
CA LYS A 152 3.19 4.38 6.22
C LYS A 152 4.34 4.95 7.03
N LYS A 153 4.90 6.07 6.61
CA LYS A 153 5.89 6.85 7.35
C LYS A 153 5.18 7.97 8.09
N VAL A 154 5.27 7.97 9.42
CA VAL A 154 4.62 8.94 10.30
C VAL A 154 5.70 9.83 10.90
N TYR A 155 5.68 11.11 10.59
CA TYR A 155 6.67 12.07 11.07
C TYR A 155 6.11 13.49 11.04
N LYS A 156 6.79 14.43 11.68
CA LYS A 156 6.52 15.86 11.55
C LYS A 156 7.29 16.36 10.33
N ASP A 157 6.59 16.95 9.38
CA ASP A 157 7.21 17.58 8.22
C ASP A 157 7.65 19.01 8.58
N ASP A 158 8.96 19.27 8.48
CA ASP A 158 9.55 20.54 8.87
C ASP A 158 9.17 21.68 7.90
N VAL A 159 8.85 21.36 6.64
CA VAL A 159 8.42 22.34 5.64
C VAL A 159 6.94 22.70 5.81
N LEU A 160 6.09 21.70 6.06
CA LEU A 160 4.66 21.90 6.30
C LEU A 160 4.37 22.33 7.74
N GLY A 161 5.30 22.10 8.68
CA GLY A 161 5.16 22.44 10.10
C GLY A 161 4.12 21.60 10.85
N ARG A 162 3.66 20.48 10.28
CA ARG A 162 2.62 19.60 10.86
C ARG A 162 2.96 18.11 10.73
N PRO A 163 2.36 17.25 11.55
CA PRO A 163 2.43 15.80 11.36
C PRO A 163 1.83 15.35 10.03
N ILE A 164 2.45 14.37 9.43
CA ILE A 164 1.97 13.68 8.22
C ILE A 164 2.14 12.18 8.35
N ALA A 165 1.36 11.44 7.55
CA ALA A 165 1.45 9.98 7.43
C ALA A 165 1.52 9.62 5.94
N LYS A 166 2.73 9.57 5.39
CA LYS A 166 2.98 9.35 3.97
C LYS A 166 2.99 7.86 3.62
N PHE A 167 2.35 7.50 2.51
CA PHE A 167 2.46 6.16 1.94
C PHE A 167 3.86 5.92 1.37
N VAL A 168 4.42 4.74 1.63
CA VAL A 168 5.69 4.27 1.10
C VAL A 168 5.49 2.86 0.55
N PRO A 169 5.72 2.63 -0.75
CA PRO A 169 5.59 1.32 -1.35
C PRO A 169 6.69 0.36 -0.85
N ALA A 170 6.46 -0.95 -1.04
CA ALA A 170 7.34 -1.97 -0.48
C ALA A 170 8.75 -1.96 -1.10
N GLU A 171 8.85 -1.54 -2.34
CA GLU A 171 10.13 -1.40 -3.07
C GLU A 171 11.05 -0.33 -2.49
N ASP A 172 10.48 0.71 -1.86
CA ASP A 172 11.24 1.84 -1.30
C ASP A 172 11.71 1.59 0.14
N ILE A 173 11.30 0.49 0.78
CA ILE A 173 11.79 0.10 2.10
C ILE A 173 12.68 -1.13 1.99
N VAL A 174 13.94 -0.96 2.34
CA VAL A 174 14.97 -2.02 2.33
C VAL A 174 15.40 -2.34 3.75
N VAL A 175 15.57 -3.62 4.03
CA VAL A 175 15.98 -4.14 5.34
C VAL A 175 16.99 -5.26 5.19
N PRO A 176 17.82 -5.55 6.22
CA PRO A 176 18.75 -6.66 6.21
C PRO A 176 18.05 -8.01 6.02
N TYR A 177 18.77 -8.97 5.46
CA TYR A 177 18.28 -10.33 5.22
C TYR A 177 17.65 -11.00 6.44
N ASN A 178 18.20 -10.77 7.62
CA ASN A 178 17.76 -11.38 8.88
C ASN A 178 16.57 -10.64 9.54
N ALA A 179 16.12 -9.52 8.97
CA ALA A 179 15.00 -8.77 9.53
C ALA A 179 13.69 -9.56 9.41
N THR A 180 12.90 -9.58 10.48
CA THR A 180 11.56 -10.19 10.52
C THR A 180 10.46 -9.15 10.67
N ASP A 181 10.74 -8.05 11.36
CA ASP A 181 9.83 -6.93 11.58
C ASP A 181 10.61 -5.59 11.73
N LEU A 182 9.90 -4.47 11.66
CA LEU A 182 10.49 -3.14 11.78
C LEU A 182 11.12 -2.83 13.14
N ARG A 183 10.69 -3.52 14.21
CA ARG A 183 11.17 -3.26 15.57
C ARG A 183 12.51 -3.95 15.82
N SER A 184 12.62 -5.20 15.35
CA SER A 184 13.80 -6.02 15.51
C SER A 184 14.86 -5.77 14.44
N ALA A 185 14.51 -5.11 13.33
CA ALA A 185 15.46 -4.79 12.27
C ALA A 185 16.57 -3.87 12.78
N GLU A 186 17.82 -4.28 12.54
CA GLU A 186 19.02 -3.51 12.90
C GLU A 186 19.05 -2.18 12.15
N ARG A 187 18.67 -2.21 10.86
CA ARG A 187 18.53 -1.04 10.02
C ARG A 187 17.26 -1.10 9.18
N VAL A 188 16.72 0.04 8.85
CA VAL A 188 15.61 0.21 7.91
C VAL A 188 15.95 1.39 7.03
N THR A 189 16.08 1.18 5.74
CA THR A 189 16.40 2.25 4.80
C THR A 189 15.20 2.56 3.93
N HIS A 190 14.82 3.82 3.89
CA HIS A 190 13.81 4.38 3.00
C HIS A 190 14.51 5.06 1.82
N ILE A 191 14.21 4.60 0.62
CA ILE A 191 14.70 5.17 -0.63
C ILE A 191 13.72 6.24 -1.08
N ILE A 192 14.20 7.46 -1.24
CA ILE A 192 13.37 8.62 -1.59
C ILE A 192 13.89 9.22 -2.89
N LYS A 193 13.02 9.42 -3.85
CA LYS A 193 13.32 10.22 -5.05
C LYS A 193 12.88 11.66 -4.80
N MET A 194 13.79 12.60 -4.92
CA MET A 194 13.56 13.99 -4.56
C MET A 194 14.05 14.94 -5.66
N PRO A 195 13.17 15.84 -6.18
CA PRO A 195 13.59 16.89 -7.09
C PRO A 195 14.57 17.85 -6.41
N PHE A 196 15.49 18.44 -7.19
CA PHE A 196 16.48 19.37 -6.67
C PHE A 196 15.88 20.53 -5.87
N ASN A 197 14.74 21.08 -6.33
CA ASN A 197 14.07 22.18 -5.63
C ASN A 197 13.61 21.80 -4.21
N ASP A 198 13.13 20.59 -4.00
CA ASP A 198 12.67 20.15 -2.68
C ASP A 198 13.86 19.82 -1.78
N LEU A 199 14.93 19.23 -2.35
CA LEU A 199 16.20 19.06 -1.65
C LEU A 199 16.76 20.42 -1.18
N ARG A 200 16.73 21.45 -2.05
CA ARG A 200 17.17 22.81 -1.71
C ARG A 200 16.31 23.44 -0.61
N LYS A 201 15.00 23.21 -0.60
CA LYS A 201 14.12 23.65 0.51
C LYS A 201 14.55 23.02 1.85
N MET A 202 14.88 21.71 1.84
CA MET A 202 15.36 21.03 3.05
C MET A 202 16.70 21.59 3.54
N GLN A 203 17.60 21.97 2.62
CA GLN A 203 18.86 22.65 2.99
C GLN A 203 18.59 24.03 3.61
N ILE A 204 17.72 24.83 3.01
CA ILE A 204 17.36 26.17 3.52
C ILE A 204 16.67 26.06 4.89
N ALA A 205 15.84 25.03 5.10
CA ALA A 205 15.17 24.79 6.37
C ALA A 205 16.12 24.24 7.46
N GLY A 206 17.40 23.96 7.16
CA GLY A 206 18.38 23.41 8.11
C GLY A 206 18.16 21.92 8.43
N VAL A 207 17.30 21.25 7.66
CA VAL A 207 17.07 19.80 7.77
C VAL A 207 18.26 19.03 7.21
N TYR A 208 18.78 19.49 6.06
CA TYR A 208 19.95 18.97 5.38
C TYR A 208 21.09 19.98 5.41
N ARG A 209 22.32 19.51 5.33
CA ARG A 209 23.51 20.33 5.20
C ARG A 209 23.45 21.16 3.92
N ASP A 210 23.91 22.40 3.98
CA ASP A 210 24.02 23.28 2.80
C ASP A 210 25.33 22.97 2.04
N ILE A 211 25.31 21.92 1.24
CA ILE A 211 26.41 21.48 0.39
C ILE A 211 25.99 21.54 -1.07
N ASP A 212 26.99 21.70 -1.95
CA ASP A 212 26.78 21.73 -3.39
C ASP A 212 26.62 20.31 -3.94
N LEU A 213 25.45 20.01 -4.50
CA LEU A 213 25.12 18.72 -5.10
C LEU A 213 25.02 18.81 -6.63
N GLU A 214 25.56 19.91 -7.23
CA GLU A 214 25.52 20.05 -8.69
C GLU A 214 26.40 19.00 -9.38
N GLY A 215 25.90 18.43 -10.46
CA GLY A 215 26.62 17.49 -11.32
C GLY A 215 26.37 16.01 -11.06
N ALA A 216 25.45 15.65 -10.18
CA ALA A 216 25.01 14.27 -10.04
C ALA A 216 24.34 13.78 -11.33
N THR A 217 24.83 12.69 -11.87
CA THR A 217 24.19 11.98 -12.99
C THR A 217 23.18 11.01 -12.41
N VAL A 218 21.91 11.36 -12.50
CA VAL A 218 20.80 10.46 -12.11
C VAL A 218 20.69 9.35 -13.16
N ASP A 219 21.11 8.15 -12.84
CA ASP A 219 21.11 7.04 -13.81
C ASP A 219 20.76 5.67 -13.19
N SER A 220 19.71 5.57 -12.41
CA SER A 220 19.22 4.24 -12.04
C SER A 220 17.70 4.16 -11.91
N THR A 221 17.05 3.92 -13.02
CA THR A 221 15.69 3.34 -13.02
C THR A 221 15.78 1.88 -12.58
N SER A 222 15.08 1.49 -11.53
CA SER A 222 14.98 0.09 -11.13
C SER A 222 14.11 -0.70 -12.12
N ASP A 223 14.26 -2.03 -12.17
CA ASP A 223 13.39 -2.90 -12.99
C ASP A 223 11.90 -2.71 -12.68
N ILE A 224 11.56 -2.32 -11.46
CA ILE A 224 10.19 -2.02 -11.01
C ILE A 224 9.73 -0.68 -11.58
N ASP A 225 10.56 0.36 -11.52
CA ASP A 225 10.26 1.68 -12.12
C ASP A 225 10.05 1.54 -13.63
N GLU A 226 10.91 0.77 -14.32
CA GLU A 226 10.72 0.48 -15.74
C GLU A 226 9.39 -0.24 -16.01
N ALA A 227 8.97 -1.15 -15.13
CA ALA A 227 7.69 -1.83 -15.27
C ALA A 227 6.52 -0.87 -15.08
N TYR A 228 6.58 0.06 -14.12
CA TYR A 228 5.57 1.11 -13.93
C TYR A 228 5.51 2.05 -15.13
N ASP A 229 6.65 2.57 -15.57
CA ASP A 229 6.74 3.46 -16.73
C ASP A 229 6.18 2.79 -17.99
N ASN A 230 6.48 1.51 -18.19
CA ASN A 230 5.93 0.73 -19.28
C ASN A 230 4.40 0.59 -19.20
N ILE A 231 3.82 0.40 -18.01
CA ILE A 231 2.37 0.28 -17.80
C ILE A 231 1.70 1.64 -18.01
N GLU A 232 2.27 2.70 -17.46
CA GLU A 232 1.74 4.07 -17.54
C GLU A 232 2.01 4.74 -18.90
N GLY A 233 2.86 4.15 -19.73
CA GLY A 233 3.27 4.72 -21.02
C GLY A 233 4.18 5.94 -20.87
N LYS A 234 4.92 6.02 -19.77
CA LYS A 234 5.91 7.06 -19.50
C LYS A 234 7.29 6.64 -20.02
N HIS A 235 8.11 7.61 -20.28
CA HIS A 235 9.52 7.42 -20.62
C HIS A 235 10.37 8.42 -19.83
N PRO A 236 11.48 8.01 -19.21
CA PRO A 236 12.36 8.91 -18.50
C PRO A 236 12.84 10.03 -19.42
N SER A 237 12.90 11.25 -18.89
CA SER A 237 13.35 12.43 -19.60
C SER A 237 14.64 12.94 -18.96
N GLU A 238 15.63 13.29 -19.78
CA GLU A 238 16.89 13.91 -19.31
C GLU A 238 16.71 15.18 -18.48
N LYS A 239 15.50 15.77 -18.52
CA LYS A 239 15.15 16.98 -17.75
C LYS A 239 14.47 16.68 -16.42
N SER A 240 14.08 15.46 -16.15
CA SER A 240 13.44 15.02 -14.90
C SER A 240 14.50 14.48 -13.95
N ASN A 241 15.44 15.33 -13.54
CA ASN A 241 16.50 14.93 -12.62
C ASN A 241 15.95 14.91 -11.19
N GLU A 242 15.77 13.71 -10.66
CA GLU A 242 15.49 13.49 -9.25
C GLU A 242 16.72 12.88 -8.59
N TYR A 243 17.04 13.34 -7.39
CA TYR A 243 18.13 12.77 -6.58
C TYR A 243 17.59 11.56 -5.81
N THR A 244 18.39 10.51 -5.74
CA THR A 244 18.11 9.37 -4.88
C THR A 244 18.67 9.61 -3.50
N ILE A 245 17.80 9.63 -2.50
CA ILE A 245 18.15 9.86 -1.11
C ILE A 245 17.91 8.58 -0.31
N TYR A 246 18.91 8.13 0.43
CA TYR A 246 18.80 7.03 1.38
C TYR A 246 18.62 7.60 2.79
N GLU A 247 17.46 7.38 3.38
CA GLU A 247 17.22 7.68 4.79
C GLU A 247 17.30 6.39 5.59
N CYS A 248 18.43 6.18 6.25
CA CYS A 248 18.76 4.96 6.98
C CYS A 248 18.54 5.13 8.49
N HIS A 249 17.59 4.40 9.05
CA HIS A 249 17.35 4.30 10.50
C HIS A 249 18.16 3.13 11.04
N THR A 250 19.28 3.41 11.71
CA THR A 250 20.25 2.40 12.15
C THR A 250 20.80 2.70 13.53
N TYR A 251 21.63 1.81 14.05
CA TYR A 251 22.35 1.99 15.31
C TYR A 251 23.82 2.27 15.01
N LEU A 252 24.34 3.36 15.56
CA LEU A 252 25.72 3.80 15.37
C LEU A 252 26.39 4.07 16.72
N ASP A 253 27.69 3.81 16.77
CA ASP A 253 28.59 4.31 17.79
C ASP A 253 29.44 5.39 17.12
N LEU A 254 29.17 6.64 17.46
CA LEU A 254 29.84 7.80 16.87
C LEU A 254 30.89 8.31 17.87
N ASP A 255 32.15 8.37 17.44
CA ASP A 255 33.29 8.81 18.29
C ASP A 255 33.04 10.21 18.86
N GLU A 256 32.34 11.09 18.13
CA GLU A 256 32.03 12.45 18.57
C GLU A 256 30.85 12.49 19.58
N TYR A 257 30.00 11.46 19.61
CA TYR A 257 28.80 11.38 20.45
C TYR A 257 28.64 9.98 21.06
N PRO A 258 29.63 9.48 21.85
CA PRO A 258 29.57 8.14 22.43
C PRO A 258 28.45 8.04 23.48
N ASP A 259 27.95 6.84 23.70
CA ASP A 259 27.11 6.56 24.87
C ASP A 259 27.97 6.49 26.12
N VAL A 260 27.59 7.20 27.17
CA VAL A 260 28.33 7.22 28.46
C VAL A 260 27.43 6.73 29.59
N ASP A 261 28.05 6.05 30.54
CA ASP A 261 27.41 5.61 31.77
C ASP A 261 27.27 6.75 32.82
N ALA A 262 26.77 6.44 34.02
CA ALA A 262 26.59 7.40 35.10
C ALA A 262 27.91 7.95 35.64
N GLU A 263 29.00 7.23 35.43
CA GLU A 263 30.39 7.58 35.83
C GLU A 263 31.09 8.40 34.75
N GLY A 264 30.52 8.53 33.54
CA GLY A 264 31.07 9.27 32.41
C GLY A 264 32.03 8.45 31.54
N GLU A 265 32.05 7.12 31.71
CA GLU A 265 32.84 6.21 30.89
C GLU A 265 32.06 5.78 29.66
N GLU A 266 32.75 5.62 28.52
CA GLU A 266 32.13 5.16 27.27
C GLU A 266 31.64 3.72 27.41
N THR A 267 30.37 3.47 27.05
CA THR A 267 29.76 2.14 27.16
C THR A 267 30.00 1.26 25.93
N GLY A 268 30.34 1.85 24.77
CA GLY A 268 30.45 1.17 23.48
C GLY A 268 29.09 0.67 22.95
N ILE A 269 27.97 1.17 23.48
CA ILE A 269 26.64 0.83 23.01
C ILE A 269 26.30 1.71 21.80
N LYS A 270 25.85 1.06 20.73
CA LYS A 270 25.33 1.76 19.55
C LYS A 270 23.99 2.40 19.82
N LEU A 271 23.89 3.69 19.59
CA LEU A 271 22.67 4.47 19.74
C LEU A 271 21.86 4.53 18.43
N PRO A 272 20.52 4.70 18.51
CA PRO A 272 19.70 4.83 17.31
C PRO A 272 19.83 6.22 16.66
N TYR A 273 20.17 6.24 15.37
CA TYR A 273 20.28 7.44 14.54
C TYR A 273 19.50 7.29 13.24
N ILE A 274 19.18 8.43 12.63
CA ILE A 274 18.69 8.54 11.26
C ILE A 274 19.80 9.23 10.46
N VAL A 275 20.36 8.52 9.50
CA VAL A 275 21.39 9.05 8.59
C VAL A 275 20.80 9.19 7.21
N THR A 276 20.90 10.39 6.64
CA THR A 276 20.40 10.67 5.30
C THR A 276 21.59 10.93 4.38
N VAL A 277 21.66 10.17 3.28
CA VAL A 277 22.75 10.22 2.29
C VAL A 277 22.16 10.47 0.91
N CYS A 278 22.78 11.33 0.13
CA CYS A 278 22.53 11.43 -1.31
C CYS A 278 23.30 10.32 -2.02
N ALA A 279 22.60 9.32 -2.57
CA ALA A 279 23.23 8.19 -3.24
C ALA A 279 24.02 8.60 -4.50
N ASP A 280 23.56 9.64 -5.21
CA ASP A 280 24.16 10.09 -6.46
C ASP A 280 25.52 10.79 -6.26
N THR A 281 25.75 11.39 -5.10
CA THR A 281 26.99 12.11 -4.75
C THR A 281 27.77 11.45 -3.62
N SER A 282 27.18 10.46 -2.96
CA SER A 282 27.71 9.81 -1.74
C SER A 282 27.98 10.79 -0.59
N ASP A 283 27.19 11.87 -0.51
CA ASP A 283 27.30 12.87 0.56
C ASP A 283 26.29 12.63 1.66
N VAL A 284 26.74 12.71 2.92
CA VAL A 284 25.84 12.71 4.08
C VAL A 284 25.16 14.07 4.20
N LEU A 285 23.83 14.07 4.12
CA LEU A 285 23.00 15.28 4.22
C LEU A 285 22.59 15.57 5.66
N SER A 286 22.36 14.54 6.46
CA SER A 286 21.88 14.70 7.83
C SER A 286 22.21 13.48 8.69
N VAL A 287 22.54 13.73 9.96
CA VAL A 287 22.64 12.73 11.02
C VAL A 287 21.82 13.23 12.20
N ARG A 288 20.77 12.50 12.59
CA ARG A 288 19.87 12.90 13.67
C ARG A 288 19.67 11.79 14.67
N ARG A 289 19.49 12.15 15.96
CA ARG A 289 19.16 11.20 17.02
C ARG A 289 17.76 10.66 16.83
N ASN A 290 17.60 9.35 17.00
CA ASN A 290 16.31 8.66 16.85
C ASN A 290 15.82 8.05 18.16
N TYR A 291 15.99 8.78 19.26
CA TYR A 291 15.52 8.41 20.60
C TYR A 291 15.11 9.66 21.39
N LEU A 292 14.25 9.48 22.39
CA LEU A 292 13.82 10.60 23.24
C LEU A 292 14.91 10.99 24.22
N GLN A 293 15.11 12.29 24.42
CA GLN A 293 16.12 12.84 25.33
C GLN A 293 15.89 12.35 26.77
N GLU A 294 14.65 12.19 27.20
CA GLU A 294 14.29 11.76 28.56
C GLU A 294 14.31 10.23 28.71
N ASP A 295 14.43 9.46 27.64
CA ASP A 295 14.44 8.00 27.70
C ASP A 295 15.84 7.48 28.08
N GLN A 296 16.01 7.09 29.33
CA GLN A 296 17.27 6.51 29.81
C GLN A 296 17.70 5.24 29.06
N ALA A 297 16.72 4.50 28.50
CA ALA A 297 17.00 3.30 27.70
C ALA A 297 17.33 3.62 26.24
N LYS A 298 17.26 4.87 25.81
CA LYS A 298 17.55 5.37 24.47
C LYS A 298 16.92 4.50 23.36
N ARG A 299 15.63 4.16 23.55
CA ARG A 299 14.90 3.28 22.64
C ARG A 299 14.62 3.97 21.32
N LYS A 300 14.81 3.21 20.23
CA LYS A 300 14.52 3.68 18.87
C LYS A 300 13.06 4.16 18.74
N ILE A 301 12.89 5.38 18.24
CA ILE A 301 11.58 5.92 17.87
C ILE A 301 11.12 5.24 16.58
N ALA A 302 9.89 4.74 16.56
CA ALA A 302 9.29 4.18 15.35
C ALA A 302 8.72 5.28 14.47
N HIS A 303 9.08 5.29 13.20
CA HIS A 303 8.54 6.19 12.17
C HIS A 303 7.75 5.46 11.10
N PHE A 304 7.89 4.14 10.97
CA PHE A 304 7.23 3.34 9.96
C PHE A 304 6.21 2.39 10.56
N VAL A 305 5.09 2.24 9.87
CA VAL A 305 4.08 1.23 10.13
C VAL A 305 4.03 0.29 8.94
N HIS A 306 4.16 -1.01 9.20
CA HIS A 306 4.09 -2.05 8.19
C HIS A 306 2.68 -2.64 8.10
N TYR A 307 2.03 -2.44 6.97
CA TYR A 307 0.78 -3.10 6.62
C TYR A 307 1.08 -4.39 5.86
N LYS A 308 0.51 -5.52 6.29
CA LYS A 308 0.68 -6.84 5.66
C LYS A 308 -0.67 -7.39 5.21
N PHE A 309 -0.76 -7.78 3.95
CA PHE A 309 -1.94 -8.49 3.42
C PHE A 309 -1.99 -9.90 3.98
N THR A 310 -0.99 -10.72 3.67
CA THR A 310 -0.77 -12.04 4.27
C THR A 310 0.65 -12.10 4.83
N PRO A 311 0.87 -12.67 6.03
CA PRO A 311 2.21 -12.84 6.55
C PRO A 311 3.07 -13.62 5.57
N GLY A 312 4.27 -13.11 5.30
CA GLY A 312 5.28 -13.81 4.52
C GLY A 312 6.06 -14.81 5.36
N LEU A 313 7.05 -15.43 4.74
CA LEU A 313 8.01 -16.30 5.42
C LEU A 313 9.17 -15.50 6.03
N GLY A 314 9.27 -14.22 5.73
CA GLY A 314 10.27 -13.29 6.22
C GLY A 314 9.65 -11.91 6.49
N PHE A 315 10.38 -10.85 6.14
CA PHE A 315 9.96 -9.48 6.39
C PHE A 315 8.74 -9.08 5.54
N TYR A 316 8.80 -9.26 4.21
CA TYR A 316 7.73 -8.89 3.31
C TYR A 316 6.56 -9.88 3.36
N GLY A 317 5.33 -9.35 3.25
CA GLY A 317 4.12 -10.15 3.14
C GLY A 317 3.87 -10.68 1.73
N PHE A 318 2.90 -11.57 1.60
CA PHE A 318 2.41 -12.04 0.31
C PHE A 318 1.13 -11.32 -0.08
N GLY A 319 1.11 -10.77 -1.30
CA GLY A 319 -0.06 -10.16 -1.92
C GLY A 319 -0.72 -11.05 -2.96
N LEU A 320 -1.71 -10.50 -3.64
CA LEU A 320 -2.47 -11.20 -4.66
C LEU A 320 -1.61 -11.61 -5.86
N ILE A 321 -0.52 -10.89 -6.16
CA ILE A 321 0.48 -11.34 -7.16
C ILE A 321 1.00 -12.72 -6.81
N HIS A 322 1.37 -12.96 -5.57
CA HIS A 322 1.92 -14.24 -5.11
C HIS A 322 0.86 -15.34 -5.05
N LEU A 323 -0.36 -14.97 -4.64
CA LEU A 323 -1.44 -15.92 -4.40
C LEU A 323 -2.19 -16.30 -5.69
N LEU A 324 -2.42 -15.36 -6.59
CA LEU A 324 -3.18 -15.54 -7.82
C LEU A 324 -2.32 -15.51 -9.09
N GLY A 325 -1.07 -15.07 -9.03
CA GLY A 325 -0.25 -14.83 -10.22
C GLY A 325 -0.16 -16.05 -11.15
N ASN A 326 0.05 -17.25 -10.59
CA ASN A 326 0.09 -18.47 -11.38
C ASN A 326 -1.26 -18.84 -12.02
N LEU A 327 -2.37 -18.61 -11.30
CA LEU A 327 -3.72 -18.84 -11.85
C LEU A 327 -4.05 -17.81 -12.94
N SER A 328 -3.71 -16.53 -12.73
CA SER A 328 -3.88 -15.46 -13.71
C SER A 328 -3.07 -15.74 -14.98
N ARG A 329 -1.82 -16.20 -14.84
CA ARG A 329 -0.97 -16.60 -15.97
C ARG A 329 -1.56 -17.76 -16.74
N THR A 330 -2.08 -18.78 -16.04
CA THR A 330 -2.72 -19.94 -16.66
C THR A 330 -4.00 -19.55 -17.39
N ALA A 331 -4.86 -18.74 -16.77
CA ALA A 331 -6.07 -18.21 -17.39
C ALA A 331 -5.76 -17.40 -18.65
N THR A 332 -4.75 -16.54 -18.61
CA THR A 332 -4.28 -15.75 -19.75
C THR A 332 -3.76 -16.64 -20.88
N ALA A 333 -2.95 -17.65 -20.56
CA ALA A 333 -2.42 -18.59 -21.56
C ALA A 333 -3.55 -19.38 -22.24
N ASN A 334 -4.52 -19.89 -21.48
CA ASN A 334 -5.67 -20.61 -22.03
C ASN A 334 -6.56 -19.72 -22.88
N LEU A 335 -6.83 -18.49 -22.45
CA LEU A 335 -7.63 -17.53 -23.19
C LEU A 335 -6.97 -17.15 -24.52
N ARG A 336 -5.65 -16.90 -24.50
CA ARG A 336 -4.86 -16.64 -25.71
C ARG A 336 -4.92 -17.81 -26.69
N GLN A 337 -4.73 -19.05 -26.21
CA GLN A 337 -4.80 -20.25 -27.06
C GLN A 337 -6.19 -20.44 -27.68
N LEU A 338 -7.25 -20.19 -26.95
CA LEU A 338 -8.63 -20.29 -27.47
C LEU A 338 -8.90 -19.27 -28.57
N ILE A 339 -8.49 -18.01 -28.36
CA ILE A 339 -8.70 -16.94 -29.35
C ILE A 339 -7.82 -17.16 -30.59
N ASP A 340 -6.55 -17.50 -30.39
CA ASP A 340 -5.60 -17.75 -31.46
C ASP A 340 -6.01 -18.98 -32.32
N ALA A 341 -6.48 -20.06 -31.68
CA ALA A 341 -7.05 -21.22 -32.36
C ALA A 341 -8.30 -20.85 -33.15
N GLY A 342 -9.19 -20.02 -32.60
CA GLY A 342 -10.37 -19.51 -33.29
C GLY A 342 -10.00 -18.66 -34.51
N THR A 343 -8.98 -17.82 -34.42
CA THR A 343 -8.47 -17.00 -35.49
C THR A 343 -7.94 -17.87 -36.64
N LEU A 344 -7.12 -18.88 -36.34
CA LEU A 344 -6.58 -19.81 -37.33
C LEU A 344 -7.65 -20.69 -37.95
N ALA A 345 -8.65 -21.11 -37.17
CA ALA A 345 -9.76 -21.92 -37.69
C ALA A 345 -10.66 -21.12 -38.64
N ASN A 346 -10.93 -19.83 -38.31
CA ASN A 346 -11.77 -18.95 -39.14
C ASN A 346 -11.04 -18.37 -40.35
N MET A 347 -9.72 -18.23 -40.30
CA MET A 347 -8.87 -17.75 -41.39
C MET A 347 -7.76 -18.78 -41.69
N PRO A 348 -8.10 -19.93 -42.26
CA PRO A 348 -7.12 -20.99 -42.48
C PRO A 348 -6.10 -20.60 -43.55
N ALA A 349 -4.82 -20.74 -43.20
CA ALA A 349 -3.76 -20.74 -44.22
C ALA A 349 -3.81 -22.03 -45.06
N GLY A 350 -3.18 -22.03 -46.20
CA GLY A 350 -3.16 -23.19 -47.10
C GLY A 350 -1.94 -23.24 -47.97
N PHE A 351 -1.83 -24.34 -48.70
CA PHE A 351 -0.82 -24.50 -49.76
C PHE A 351 -1.49 -24.38 -51.12
N LYS A 352 -0.82 -23.71 -52.04
CA LYS A 352 -1.20 -23.68 -53.44
C LYS A 352 -0.19 -24.48 -54.28
N ALA A 353 -0.68 -25.17 -55.27
CA ALA A 353 0.18 -25.89 -56.23
C ALA A 353 1.04 -24.88 -57.00
N ARG A 354 2.26 -25.28 -57.32
CA ARG A 354 3.18 -24.44 -58.10
C ARG A 354 2.61 -24.22 -59.49
N GLY A 355 2.43 -22.95 -59.88
CA GLY A 355 1.87 -22.58 -61.20
C GLY A 355 0.42 -22.09 -61.14
N LEU A 356 -0.28 -22.24 -60.02
CA LEU A 356 -1.59 -21.61 -59.81
C LEU A 356 -1.40 -20.09 -59.77
N ARG A 357 -2.10 -19.37 -60.66
CA ARG A 357 -2.12 -17.90 -60.69
C ARG A 357 -3.50 -17.41 -60.34
N ILE A 358 -3.57 -16.48 -59.42
CA ILE A 358 -4.79 -15.81 -58.98
C ILE A 358 -4.66 -14.34 -59.35
N ALA A 359 -5.67 -13.76 -60.03
CA ALA A 359 -5.66 -12.34 -60.32
C ALA A 359 -5.68 -11.55 -59.03
N ASP A 360 -4.85 -10.52 -58.92
CA ASP A 360 -4.72 -9.65 -57.72
C ASP A 360 -4.43 -10.40 -56.41
N GLU A 361 -3.50 -11.36 -56.45
CA GLU A 361 -3.15 -12.25 -55.32
C GLU A 361 -2.81 -11.50 -54.02
N GLY A 362 -2.32 -10.27 -54.10
CA GLY A 362 -1.94 -9.45 -52.93
C GLY A 362 -3.08 -8.63 -52.32
N ALA A 363 -4.27 -8.60 -52.92
CA ALA A 363 -5.39 -7.80 -52.42
C ALA A 363 -6.40 -8.66 -51.65
N PRO A 364 -6.99 -8.18 -50.54
CA PRO A 364 -8.06 -8.88 -49.84
C PRO A 364 -9.29 -9.06 -50.70
N LEU A 365 -9.97 -10.23 -50.65
CA LEU A 365 -11.26 -10.46 -51.28
C LEU A 365 -12.35 -9.62 -50.63
N GLN A 366 -13.16 -8.96 -51.49
CA GLN A 366 -14.35 -8.24 -51.03
C GLN A 366 -15.57 -9.18 -50.94
N PRO A 367 -16.51 -8.96 -50.05
CA PRO A 367 -17.74 -9.74 -50.00
C PRO A 367 -18.49 -9.69 -51.35
N GLY A 368 -18.73 -10.86 -51.96
CA GLY A 368 -19.37 -10.97 -53.27
C GLY A 368 -18.43 -10.87 -54.47
N GLU A 369 -17.12 -10.76 -54.28
CA GLU A 369 -16.12 -10.72 -55.36
C GLU A 369 -15.78 -12.14 -55.86
N PHE A 370 -15.69 -12.31 -57.18
CA PHE A 370 -15.19 -13.51 -57.85
C PHE A 370 -13.91 -13.16 -58.59
N ARG A 371 -12.83 -13.91 -58.35
CA ARG A 371 -11.54 -13.70 -59.01
C ARG A 371 -11.24 -14.81 -60.00
N ASP A 372 -10.68 -14.44 -61.15
CA ASP A 372 -10.19 -15.40 -62.15
C ASP A 372 -8.97 -16.13 -61.61
N VAL A 373 -8.93 -17.46 -61.83
CA VAL A 373 -7.84 -18.34 -61.39
C VAL A 373 -7.42 -19.23 -62.55
N ASP A 374 -6.15 -19.12 -62.93
CA ASP A 374 -5.55 -20.04 -63.88
C ASP A 374 -5.07 -21.31 -63.18
N VAL A 375 -5.68 -22.45 -63.51
CA VAL A 375 -5.40 -23.75 -62.90
C VAL A 375 -4.68 -24.66 -63.91
N PRO A 376 -3.37 -24.94 -63.77
CA PRO A 376 -2.70 -25.94 -64.56
C PRO A 376 -3.25 -27.34 -64.22
N GLY A 377 -4.04 -27.93 -65.12
CA GLY A 377 -4.64 -29.25 -64.94
C GLY A 377 -6.15 -29.24 -64.64
N GLY A 378 -6.80 -28.06 -64.56
CA GLY A 378 -8.26 -27.93 -64.60
C GLY A 378 -9.01 -28.24 -63.28
N ASP A 379 -8.32 -28.69 -62.23
CA ASP A 379 -8.96 -28.95 -60.90
C ASP A 379 -8.46 -28.00 -59.85
N LEU A 380 -9.27 -27.01 -59.51
CA LEU A 380 -8.96 -26.01 -58.52
C LEU A 380 -8.87 -26.63 -57.11
N LYS A 381 -9.71 -27.62 -56.79
CA LYS A 381 -9.72 -28.28 -55.46
C LYS A 381 -8.45 -29.10 -55.23
N ALA A 382 -7.90 -29.74 -56.27
CA ALA A 382 -6.63 -30.46 -56.16
C ALA A 382 -5.41 -29.53 -56.09
N SER A 383 -5.56 -28.27 -56.53
CA SER A 383 -4.51 -27.25 -56.58
C SER A 383 -4.42 -26.36 -55.35
N LEU A 384 -5.42 -26.40 -54.48
CA LEU A 384 -5.51 -25.65 -53.22
C LEU A 384 -5.79 -26.60 -52.05
N MET A 385 -4.94 -26.57 -51.05
CA MET A 385 -5.11 -27.35 -49.84
C MET A 385 -5.11 -26.40 -48.62
N ALA A 386 -6.26 -26.23 -48.00
CA ALA A 386 -6.33 -25.56 -46.71
C ALA A 386 -5.71 -26.42 -45.60
N LEU A 387 -4.93 -25.82 -44.73
CA LEU A 387 -4.40 -26.53 -43.58
C LEU A 387 -5.55 -26.87 -42.62
N PRO A 388 -5.61 -28.13 -42.12
CA PRO A 388 -6.69 -28.57 -41.21
C PRO A 388 -6.45 -28.04 -39.79
N TYR A 389 -6.74 -26.76 -39.58
CA TYR A 389 -6.73 -26.22 -38.21
C TYR A 389 -7.91 -26.79 -37.42
N LYS A 390 -7.64 -27.14 -36.18
CA LYS A 390 -8.68 -27.62 -35.26
C LYS A 390 -9.44 -26.43 -34.67
N GLU A 391 -10.73 -26.61 -34.48
CA GLU A 391 -11.54 -25.65 -33.70
C GLU A 391 -11.03 -25.48 -32.27
N PRO A 392 -11.32 -24.34 -31.62
CA PRO A 392 -10.98 -24.13 -30.23
C PRO A 392 -11.44 -25.28 -29.34
N SER A 393 -10.55 -25.78 -28.47
CA SER A 393 -10.81 -26.95 -27.64
C SER A 393 -11.84 -26.65 -26.55
N SER A 394 -12.94 -27.42 -26.52
CA SER A 394 -13.93 -27.35 -25.42
C SER A 394 -13.31 -27.71 -24.07
N THR A 395 -12.31 -28.59 -24.04
CA THR A 395 -11.57 -28.94 -22.82
C THR A 395 -10.78 -27.76 -22.26
N LEU A 396 -10.14 -26.96 -23.14
CA LEU A 396 -9.44 -25.72 -22.71
C LEU A 396 -10.42 -24.68 -22.19
N PHE A 397 -11.61 -24.58 -22.79
CA PHE A 397 -12.65 -23.68 -22.32
C PHE A 397 -13.16 -24.08 -20.92
N GLN A 398 -13.38 -25.39 -20.68
CA GLN A 398 -13.75 -25.91 -19.36
C GLN A 398 -12.62 -25.69 -18.32
N LEU A 399 -11.35 -25.90 -18.72
CA LEU A 399 -10.20 -25.64 -17.87
C LEU A 399 -10.11 -24.15 -17.50
N LEU A 400 -10.35 -23.24 -18.43
CA LEU A 400 -10.40 -21.81 -18.16
C LEU A 400 -11.46 -21.49 -17.09
N GLY A 401 -12.69 -22.03 -17.25
CA GLY A 401 -13.74 -21.86 -16.24
C GLY A 401 -13.32 -22.37 -14.87
N PHE A 402 -12.75 -23.57 -14.79
CA PHE A 402 -12.25 -24.14 -13.54
C PHE A 402 -11.16 -23.28 -12.85
N VAL A 403 -10.23 -22.73 -13.64
CA VAL A 403 -9.15 -21.85 -13.13
C VAL A 403 -9.75 -20.56 -12.59
N ILE A 404 -10.71 -19.95 -13.29
CA ILE A 404 -11.41 -18.73 -12.85
C ILE A 404 -12.16 -19.00 -11.55
N ASP A 405 -12.98 -20.05 -11.50
CA ASP A 405 -13.74 -20.42 -10.30
C ASP A 405 -12.82 -20.72 -9.10
N SER A 406 -11.66 -21.30 -9.35
CA SER A 406 -10.69 -21.60 -8.29
C SER A 406 -10.06 -20.32 -7.74
N ALA A 407 -9.76 -19.37 -8.60
CA ALA A 407 -9.20 -18.08 -8.19
C ALA A 407 -10.23 -17.26 -7.41
N GLN A 408 -11.48 -17.19 -7.88
CA GLN A 408 -12.56 -16.47 -7.20
C GLN A 408 -12.86 -17.06 -5.82
N ARG A 409 -12.89 -18.39 -5.70
CA ARG A 409 -13.05 -19.07 -4.39
C ARG A 409 -11.91 -18.81 -3.44
N PHE A 410 -10.69 -18.72 -3.95
CA PHE A 410 -9.50 -18.49 -3.13
C PHE A 410 -9.53 -17.10 -2.46
N VAL A 411 -9.97 -16.08 -3.18
CA VAL A 411 -10.05 -14.70 -2.67
C VAL A 411 -11.34 -14.44 -1.89
N GLY A 412 -12.29 -15.37 -1.89
CA GLY A 412 -13.62 -15.19 -1.28
C GLY A 412 -14.51 -14.25 -2.08
N MET A 413 -14.19 -14.06 -3.37
CA MET A 413 -14.93 -13.23 -4.33
C MET A 413 -16.14 -13.97 -4.94
N THR A 414 -16.54 -15.09 -4.39
CA THR A 414 -17.80 -15.71 -4.79
C THR A 414 -18.92 -14.70 -4.54
N ASP A 415 -19.48 -14.21 -5.62
CA ASP A 415 -20.71 -13.43 -5.63
C ASP A 415 -21.75 -14.22 -4.84
N MET A 416 -21.82 -13.96 -3.56
CA MET A 416 -23.03 -14.29 -2.82
C MET A 416 -24.03 -13.21 -3.25
N GLY A 417 -24.61 -13.44 -4.44
CA GLY A 417 -25.71 -12.64 -4.93
C GLY A 417 -26.71 -12.49 -3.80
N VAL A 418 -26.84 -11.28 -3.28
CA VAL A 418 -27.84 -10.91 -2.26
C VAL A 418 -29.26 -11.22 -2.76
N GLY A 419 -29.40 -11.70 -4.00
CA GLY A 419 -30.66 -12.07 -4.65
C GLY A 419 -31.03 -13.55 -4.66
N ASP A 420 -30.09 -14.48 -4.40
CA ASP A 420 -30.36 -15.94 -4.49
C ASP A 420 -30.55 -16.62 -3.12
N GLY A 421 -30.40 -15.88 -2.03
CA GLY A 421 -30.75 -16.35 -0.69
C GLY A 421 -32.26 -16.29 -0.52
N ASN A 422 -32.89 -17.42 -0.24
CA ASN A 422 -34.28 -17.51 0.22
C ASN A 422 -34.53 -16.35 1.20
N GLN A 423 -35.44 -15.43 0.86
CA GLN A 423 -35.86 -14.31 1.71
C GLN A 423 -36.39 -14.74 3.09
N GLU A 424 -36.58 -16.04 3.29
CA GLU A 424 -37.06 -16.66 4.52
C GLU A 424 -35.94 -17.31 5.37
N ALA A 425 -34.66 -17.21 4.97
CA ALA A 425 -33.58 -17.80 5.76
C ALA A 425 -33.44 -17.03 7.10
N PRO A 426 -33.34 -17.73 8.25
CA PRO A 426 -33.10 -17.09 9.54
C PRO A 426 -31.82 -16.21 9.47
N VAL A 427 -31.87 -15.02 10.06
CA VAL A 427 -30.78 -14.04 10.09
C VAL A 427 -29.43 -14.69 10.48
N GLY A 428 -29.43 -15.62 11.43
CA GLY A 428 -28.25 -16.36 11.84
C GLY A 428 -27.63 -17.22 10.75
N THR A 429 -28.43 -17.80 9.83
CA THR A 429 -27.92 -18.60 8.72
C THR A 429 -27.26 -17.73 7.66
N THR A 430 -27.85 -16.56 7.38
CA THR A 430 -27.29 -15.58 6.45
C THR A 430 -25.96 -15.01 6.98
N ILE A 431 -25.89 -14.69 8.29
CA ILE A 431 -24.65 -14.24 8.93
C ILE A 431 -23.58 -15.32 8.87
N ALA A 432 -23.91 -16.58 9.18
CA ALA A 432 -22.94 -17.69 9.15
C ALA A 432 -22.40 -17.97 7.74
N LEU A 433 -23.23 -17.81 6.70
CA LEU A 433 -22.81 -17.94 5.30
C LEU A 433 -21.90 -16.78 4.87
N LEU A 434 -22.23 -15.54 5.25
CA LEU A 434 -21.39 -14.37 5.01
C LEU A 434 -20.04 -14.49 5.72
N GLU A 435 -20.05 -14.93 6.97
CA GLU A 435 -18.83 -15.16 7.76
C GLU A 435 -17.92 -16.24 7.14
N ARG A 436 -18.51 -17.30 6.58
CA ARG A 436 -17.75 -18.36 5.90
C ARG A 436 -17.06 -17.85 4.62
N GLY A 437 -17.74 -17.03 3.81
CA GLY A 437 -17.19 -16.44 2.60
C GLY A 437 -16.08 -15.41 2.88
N ALA A 438 -16.21 -14.68 3.99
CA ALA A 438 -15.33 -13.56 4.33
C ALA A 438 -14.07 -13.94 5.16
N ARG A 439 -13.83 -15.19 5.46
CA ARG A 439 -12.77 -15.61 6.43
C ARG A 439 -11.36 -15.10 6.07
N VAL A 440 -10.96 -15.21 4.82
CA VAL A 440 -9.61 -14.77 4.39
C VAL A 440 -9.50 -13.25 4.50
N LEU A 441 -10.49 -12.52 3.99
CA LEU A 441 -10.54 -11.06 4.04
C LEU A 441 -10.67 -10.54 5.48
N SER A 442 -11.42 -11.25 6.34
CA SER A 442 -11.51 -10.92 7.77
C SER A 442 -10.16 -10.97 8.48
N ALA A 443 -9.31 -11.96 8.16
CA ALA A 443 -7.96 -12.05 8.72
C ALA A 443 -7.05 -10.92 8.20
N VAL A 444 -7.17 -10.54 6.92
CA VAL A 444 -6.46 -9.37 6.34
C VAL A 444 -6.92 -8.10 7.04
N HIS A 445 -8.22 -7.93 7.19
CA HIS A 445 -8.83 -6.77 7.85
C HIS A 445 -8.34 -6.60 9.29
N LYS A 446 -8.28 -7.70 10.06
CA LYS A 446 -7.76 -7.68 11.43
C LYS A 446 -6.29 -7.23 11.51
N ARG A 447 -5.46 -7.64 10.54
CA ARG A 447 -4.06 -7.18 10.46
C ARG A 447 -3.97 -5.70 10.12
N MET A 448 -4.76 -5.24 9.14
CA MET A 448 -4.82 -3.82 8.77
C MET A 448 -5.28 -2.95 9.95
N HIS A 449 -6.30 -3.39 10.68
CA HIS A 449 -6.76 -2.71 11.90
C HIS A 449 -5.65 -2.58 12.95
N ALA A 450 -4.85 -3.63 13.16
CA ALA A 450 -3.72 -3.58 14.09
C ALA A 450 -2.62 -2.60 13.64
N SER A 451 -2.35 -2.54 12.32
CA SER A 451 -1.39 -1.59 11.76
C SER A 451 -1.91 -0.15 11.83
N LEU A 452 -3.18 0.08 11.48
CA LEU A 452 -3.82 1.40 11.60
C LEU A 452 -3.85 1.88 13.05
N LYS A 453 -4.12 0.99 14.03
CA LYS A 453 -4.01 1.33 15.44
C LYS A 453 -2.61 1.84 15.80
N SER A 454 -1.56 1.22 15.27
CA SER A 454 -0.18 1.65 15.51
C SER A 454 0.10 3.01 14.86
N GLU A 455 -0.39 3.24 13.63
CA GLU A 455 -0.29 4.52 12.93
C GLU A 455 -0.97 5.65 13.70
N LEU A 456 -2.22 5.44 14.11
CA LEU A 456 -2.99 6.43 14.87
C LEU A 456 -2.34 6.77 16.21
N LYS A 457 -1.71 5.80 16.88
CA LYS A 457 -0.94 6.06 18.11
C LYS A 457 0.31 6.90 17.87
N MET A 458 1.00 6.68 16.75
CA MET A 458 2.15 7.49 16.38
C MET A 458 1.73 8.93 16.05
N LEU A 459 0.63 9.10 15.31
CA LEU A 459 0.05 10.42 15.04
C LEU A 459 -0.41 11.12 16.32
N ALA A 460 -1.06 10.41 17.24
CA ALA A 460 -1.50 10.97 18.52
C ALA A 460 -0.32 11.53 19.33
N ARG A 461 0.83 10.84 19.32
CA ARG A 461 2.04 11.34 19.97
C ARG A 461 2.52 12.65 19.32
N LEU A 462 2.58 12.70 18.00
CA LEU A 462 3.01 13.92 17.30
C LEU A 462 2.02 15.08 17.50
N PHE A 463 0.72 14.82 17.56
CA PHE A 463 -0.29 15.83 17.86
C PHE A 463 -0.19 16.33 19.31
N ALA A 464 0.23 15.47 20.25
CA ALA A 464 0.48 15.87 21.63
C ALA A 464 1.71 16.78 21.75
N GLU A 465 2.76 16.51 20.96
CA GLU A 465 4.01 17.29 20.92
C GLU A 465 3.83 18.64 20.17
N ASP A 466 2.81 18.76 19.31
CA ASP A 466 2.54 20.00 18.59
C ASP A 466 2.00 21.09 19.54
N PRO A 467 2.68 22.26 19.62
CA PRO A 467 2.33 23.32 20.57
C PRO A 467 1.06 24.12 20.17
N GLN A 468 0.50 23.88 18.98
CA GLN A 468 -0.69 24.59 18.53
C GLN A 468 -1.91 24.20 19.38
N PRO A 469 -2.76 25.16 19.79
CA PRO A 469 -4.00 24.88 20.50
C PRO A 469 -5.01 24.16 19.59
N TYR A 470 -6.13 23.75 20.15
CA TYR A 470 -7.27 23.30 19.33
C TYR A 470 -7.69 24.42 18.38
N PRO A 471 -7.92 24.13 17.09
CA PRO A 471 -8.25 25.14 16.08
C PRO A 471 -9.69 25.70 16.16
N TYR A 472 -10.50 25.17 17.08
CA TYR A 472 -11.90 25.50 17.32
C TYR A 472 -12.19 25.59 18.82
N ASP A 473 -13.27 26.27 19.17
CA ASP A 473 -13.71 26.41 20.56
C ASP A 473 -14.31 25.10 21.07
N VAL A 474 -13.65 24.51 22.07
CA VAL A 474 -14.10 23.30 22.78
C VAL A 474 -14.51 23.58 24.21
N GLY A 475 -14.65 24.85 24.60
CA GLY A 475 -15.03 25.30 25.94
C GLY A 475 -13.97 25.09 27.02
N VAL A 476 -12.72 24.82 26.64
CA VAL A 476 -11.56 24.69 27.52
C VAL A 476 -10.42 25.59 27.06
N ASP A 477 -9.47 25.88 27.95
CA ASP A 477 -8.27 26.65 27.60
C ASP A 477 -7.49 25.98 26.48
N ALA A 478 -7.07 26.76 25.50
CA ALA A 478 -6.32 26.28 24.33
C ALA A 478 -5.01 25.52 24.68
N GLN A 479 -4.46 25.76 25.88
CA GLN A 479 -3.23 25.11 26.35
C GLN A 479 -3.43 23.68 26.88
N ILE A 480 -4.68 23.18 26.97
CA ILE A 480 -4.98 21.86 27.54
C ILE A 480 -4.80 20.72 26.53
N LYS A 481 -4.63 21.02 25.24
CA LYS A 481 -4.50 19.97 24.19
C LYS A 481 -3.42 18.93 24.53
N ALA A 482 -2.21 19.35 24.90
CA ALA A 482 -1.14 18.42 25.24
C ALA A 482 -1.46 17.54 26.45
N GLN A 483 -2.23 18.08 27.41
CA GLN A 483 -2.67 17.34 28.61
C GLN A 483 -3.79 16.35 28.30
N ASP A 484 -4.58 16.61 27.26
CA ASP A 484 -5.65 15.71 26.83
C ASP A 484 -5.10 14.40 26.24
N PHE A 485 -3.91 14.42 25.63
CA PHE A 485 -3.24 13.24 25.06
C PHE A 485 -2.44 12.46 26.11
N ASP A 486 -3.04 12.16 27.24
CA ASP A 486 -2.42 11.38 28.31
C ASP A 486 -2.60 9.85 28.10
N GLY A 487 -1.90 9.05 28.92
CA GLY A 487 -1.93 7.59 28.82
C GLY A 487 -3.26 6.93 29.22
N ARG A 488 -4.29 7.69 29.63
CA ARG A 488 -5.62 7.18 29.99
C ARG A 488 -6.51 6.99 28.77
N ILE A 489 -6.19 7.64 27.66
CA ILE A 489 -6.95 7.54 26.42
C ILE A 489 -6.19 6.65 25.44
N ASP A 490 -6.75 5.48 25.11
CA ASP A 490 -6.23 4.60 24.06
C ASP A 490 -6.89 4.94 22.73
N ILE A 491 -6.09 5.15 21.70
CA ILE A 491 -6.53 5.49 20.36
C ILE A 491 -6.73 4.21 19.57
N LEU A 492 -7.93 4.02 19.03
CA LEU A 492 -8.32 2.85 18.27
C LEU A 492 -8.91 3.27 16.92
N PRO A 493 -8.77 2.44 15.88
CA PRO A 493 -9.59 2.59 14.67
C PRO A 493 -11.08 2.37 14.98
N VAL A 494 -11.94 3.10 14.27
CA VAL A 494 -13.40 2.93 14.36
C VAL A 494 -13.84 1.57 13.84
N SER A 495 -13.15 1.05 12.80
CA SER A 495 -13.45 -0.25 12.22
C SER A 495 -13.37 -1.37 13.27
N ASP A 496 -14.38 -2.25 13.32
CA ASP A 496 -14.32 -3.43 14.19
C ASP A 496 -13.63 -4.57 13.43
N PRO A 497 -12.50 -5.11 13.93
CA PRO A 497 -11.77 -6.18 13.24
C PRO A 497 -12.54 -7.50 13.16
N ASN A 498 -13.65 -7.65 13.90
CA ASN A 498 -14.48 -8.85 13.91
C ASN A 498 -15.70 -8.74 12.97
N ILE A 499 -16.00 -7.54 12.46
CA ILE A 499 -17.16 -7.26 11.62
C ILE A 499 -16.68 -6.75 10.26
N PHE A 500 -16.75 -7.62 9.27
CA PHE A 500 -16.19 -7.35 7.94
C PHE A 500 -17.07 -6.49 7.04
N SER A 501 -18.41 -6.52 7.20
CA SER A 501 -19.30 -5.81 6.28
C SER A 501 -20.22 -4.81 6.99
N MET A 502 -20.53 -3.70 6.29
CA MET A 502 -21.52 -2.73 6.74
C MET A 502 -22.88 -3.37 7.02
N SER A 503 -23.29 -4.34 6.18
CA SER A 503 -24.52 -5.08 6.38
C SER A 503 -24.56 -5.86 7.69
N GLN A 504 -23.43 -6.47 8.09
CA GLN A 504 -23.31 -7.15 9.39
C GLN A 504 -23.40 -6.17 10.55
N ARG A 505 -22.77 -4.99 10.43
CA ARG A 505 -22.85 -3.93 11.46
C ARG A 505 -24.28 -3.46 11.67
N VAL A 506 -25.01 -3.21 10.58
CA VAL A 506 -26.42 -2.81 10.62
C VAL A 506 -27.28 -3.88 11.31
N VAL A 507 -27.12 -5.15 10.93
CA VAL A 507 -27.87 -6.26 11.55
C VAL A 507 -27.58 -6.40 13.03
N LEU A 508 -26.30 -6.35 13.45
CA LEU A 508 -25.93 -6.43 14.85
C LEU A 508 -26.41 -5.24 15.66
N ALA A 509 -26.30 -4.01 15.14
CA ALA A 509 -26.82 -2.81 15.76
C ALA A 509 -28.35 -2.87 15.90
N GLN A 510 -29.06 -3.39 14.90
CA GLN A 510 -30.50 -3.59 14.95
C GLN A 510 -30.92 -4.61 16.02
N GLU A 511 -30.20 -5.71 16.17
CA GLU A 511 -30.45 -6.69 17.23
C GLU A 511 -30.13 -6.11 18.63
N GLN A 512 -29.04 -5.34 18.76
CA GLN A 512 -28.73 -4.63 20.00
C GLN A 512 -29.84 -3.64 20.35
N LEU A 513 -30.34 -2.86 19.39
CA LEU A 513 -31.42 -1.92 19.61
C LEU A 513 -32.71 -2.63 20.05
N LYS A 514 -33.06 -3.77 19.42
CA LYS A 514 -34.22 -4.58 19.84
C LYS A 514 -34.09 -5.10 21.27
N LEU A 515 -32.89 -5.57 21.67
CA LEU A 515 -32.62 -6.01 23.04
C LEU A 515 -32.75 -4.84 24.02
N ALA A 516 -32.24 -3.66 23.67
CA ALA A 516 -32.35 -2.46 24.49
C ALA A 516 -33.81 -2.02 24.63
N GLN A 517 -34.60 -2.07 23.56
CA GLN A 517 -36.03 -1.76 23.58
C GLN A 517 -36.85 -2.76 24.43
N ALA A 518 -36.43 -4.04 24.45
CA ALA A 518 -37.10 -5.06 25.26
C ALA A 518 -36.87 -4.89 26.77
N SER A 519 -35.77 -4.24 27.18
CA SER A 519 -35.44 -4.01 28.58
C SER A 519 -34.78 -2.62 28.76
N PRO A 520 -35.55 -1.52 28.61
CA PRO A 520 -34.99 -0.15 28.63
C PRO A 520 -34.29 0.21 29.95
N GLU A 521 -34.74 -0.35 31.07
CA GLU A 521 -34.17 -0.09 32.38
C GLU A 521 -32.74 -0.63 32.58
N MET A 522 -32.35 -1.59 31.76
CA MET A 522 -31.02 -2.22 31.82
C MET A 522 -30.03 -1.67 30.77
N HIS A 523 -30.48 -0.83 29.86
CA HIS A 523 -29.71 -0.39 28.71
C HIS A 523 -29.71 1.14 28.58
N ASN A 524 -28.57 1.69 28.13
CA ASN A 524 -28.53 3.08 27.69
C ASN A 524 -29.18 3.18 26.29
N MET A 525 -30.41 3.65 26.24
CA MET A 525 -31.19 3.76 25.00
C MET A 525 -30.55 4.76 24.02
N HIS A 526 -30.02 5.88 24.53
CA HIS A 526 -29.37 6.90 23.70
C HIS A 526 -28.18 6.30 22.95
N GLU A 527 -27.31 5.57 23.65
CA GLU A 527 -26.16 4.89 23.06
C GLU A 527 -26.57 3.78 22.06
N ALA A 528 -27.64 3.05 22.33
CA ALA A 528 -28.17 2.02 21.41
C ALA A 528 -28.66 2.63 20.08
N TYR A 529 -29.34 3.77 20.14
CA TYR A 529 -29.74 4.50 18.93
C TYR A 529 -28.55 5.11 18.20
N ARG A 530 -27.58 5.68 18.94
CA ARG A 530 -26.35 6.22 18.36
C ARG A 530 -25.59 5.17 17.54
N ARG A 531 -25.39 3.99 18.09
CA ARG A 531 -24.75 2.86 17.38
C ARG A 531 -25.52 2.42 16.14
N MET A 532 -26.83 2.47 16.19
CA MET A 532 -27.66 2.17 15.03
C MET A 532 -27.47 3.21 13.92
N TYR A 533 -27.44 4.49 14.23
CA TYR A 533 -27.19 5.56 13.26
C TYR A 533 -25.77 5.51 12.72
N GLU A 534 -24.76 5.24 13.57
CA GLU A 534 -23.38 5.02 13.13
C GLU A 534 -23.28 3.84 12.15
N ALA A 535 -23.96 2.72 12.44
CA ALA A 535 -23.99 1.56 11.56
C ALA A 535 -24.67 1.86 10.21
N LEU A 536 -25.64 2.77 10.18
CA LEU A 536 -26.31 3.25 8.97
C LEU A 536 -25.49 4.30 8.20
N GLY A 537 -24.36 4.78 8.76
CA GLY A 537 -23.50 5.78 8.12
C GLY A 537 -24.03 7.21 8.19
N VAL A 538 -24.86 7.52 9.17
CA VAL A 538 -25.38 8.88 9.41
C VAL A 538 -24.29 9.72 10.07
N THR A 539 -23.97 10.89 9.51
CA THR A 539 -22.85 11.75 9.98
C THR A 539 -23.28 12.82 10.99
N ASP A 540 -24.54 13.20 11.03
CA ASP A 540 -25.09 14.29 11.86
C ASP A 540 -25.93 13.76 13.03
N ILE A 541 -25.47 12.71 13.68
CA ILE A 541 -26.20 11.98 14.74
C ILE A 541 -26.59 12.91 15.90
N ASP A 542 -25.71 13.83 16.28
CA ASP A 542 -25.93 14.76 17.41
C ASP A 542 -27.05 15.79 17.13
N ASN A 543 -27.41 15.98 15.85
CA ASN A 543 -28.58 16.78 15.45
C ASN A 543 -29.88 15.97 15.47
N ILE A 544 -29.80 14.65 15.43
CA ILE A 544 -30.95 13.74 15.40
C ILE A 544 -31.31 13.25 16.81
N LEU A 545 -30.29 12.92 17.60
CA LEU A 545 -30.44 12.49 18.98
C LEU A 545 -30.38 13.69 19.92
N THR A 546 -31.41 13.82 20.80
CA THR A 546 -31.37 14.82 21.86
C THR A 546 -30.22 14.52 22.83
N PRO A 547 -29.49 15.54 23.32
CA PRO A 547 -28.44 15.34 24.33
C PRO A 547 -29.00 14.59 25.55
N GLN A 548 -28.19 13.71 26.11
CA GLN A 548 -28.53 13.02 27.35
C GLN A 548 -28.38 14.04 28.51
N GLU A 549 -29.45 14.34 29.25
CA GLU A 549 -29.41 15.17 30.49
C GLU A 549 -28.63 14.48 31.61
#